data_ea7b18206fc49ff8c14f1616660f480e
#
_entry.id   ea7b18206fc49ff8c14f1616660f480e
#
_cell.length_a   1.000
_cell.length_b   1.000
_cell.length_c   1.000
_cell.angle_alpha   90.00
_cell.angle_beta   90.00
_cell.angle_gamma   90.00
#
_symmetry.space_group_name_H-M   'P 1'
#
loop_
_entity.id
_entity.type
_entity.pdbx_description
1 polymer ?
#
loop_
_entity_poly.entity_id
_entity_poly.type
_entity_poly.pdbx_seq_one_letter_code
_entity_poly.pdbx_strand_id
1 'polypeptide(L)'
;MPDANSLYGPLDPAPDAGWVDAAPRVGFFTDTSVCIGCKACEVACKEWNGVPESGFDLLGMSYDNTGALTANSWRHVAFIEQPRPAGHRTPPFEGNPTGPSVSPSVAAVAAGTGSDSGTEPGVPPGEPRAAARMAAGPEFLGMPGAQPPGRDSGVDSRTDFRWLMMSDVCKHCTHAACLDVCPTGSLFRTEFGTVVVQEDICNGCGYCISACPYGVIDQRKDDGRAWKCTLCYDRLGAGMTPACAQACPTESILFGPLDELRERAAQRVAALHERGVPEARLYGNDPTDGVGGDGAFFLLLDSPEVYGLPPDPVVTTRDLPKMWKRAGLAALAMTAAAVAAFVGGSS
;
A
#
# COMPACT_ATOMS: atom_id res chain seq x y z
N MET A 1 25.92 -14.56 -3.09
CA MET A 1 25.59 -14.00 -4.42
C MET A 1 24.15 -13.59 -4.34
N PRO A 2 23.79 -12.35 -4.60
CA PRO A 2 22.39 -11.98 -4.65
C PRO A 2 21.71 -12.87 -5.69
N ASP A 3 20.62 -13.52 -5.27
CA ASP A 3 19.80 -14.30 -6.19
C ASP A 3 19.23 -13.33 -7.22
N ALA A 4 19.80 -13.35 -8.43
CA ALA A 4 19.25 -12.57 -9.52
C ALA A 4 17.81 -13.04 -9.75
N ASN A 5 16.85 -12.16 -9.52
CA ASN A 5 15.42 -12.44 -9.73
C ASN A 5 15.07 -12.63 -11.21
N SER A 6 16.03 -12.45 -12.09
CA SER A 6 15.94 -12.64 -13.54
C SER A 6 16.84 -13.80 -13.98
N LEU A 7 16.44 -14.53 -15.01
CA LEU A 7 17.29 -15.53 -15.69
C LEU A 7 18.53 -14.90 -16.34
N TYR A 8 18.50 -13.61 -16.60
CA TYR A 8 19.50 -12.88 -17.37
C TYR A 8 20.35 -11.94 -16.50
N GLY A 9 20.16 -11.92 -15.17
CA GLY A 9 20.89 -11.07 -14.25
C GLY A 9 20.01 -10.04 -13.53
N PRO A 10 20.60 -9.04 -12.88
CA PRO A 10 19.85 -7.94 -12.26
C PRO A 10 18.99 -7.22 -13.28
N LEU A 11 17.75 -6.89 -12.91
CA LEU A 11 16.85 -6.12 -13.76
C LEU A 11 17.22 -4.63 -13.67
N ASP A 12 17.50 -4.00 -14.82
CA ASP A 12 17.50 -2.55 -14.96
C ASP A 12 16.19 -2.14 -15.65
N PRO A 13 15.25 -1.53 -14.92
CA PRO A 13 13.86 -1.41 -15.38
C PRO A 13 13.67 -0.69 -16.72
N ALA A 14 14.38 0.39 -16.98
CA ALA A 14 14.18 1.16 -18.20
C ALA A 14 14.93 0.59 -19.41
N PRO A 15 16.23 0.28 -19.33
CA PRO A 15 16.95 -0.38 -20.42
C PRO A 15 16.37 -1.75 -20.79
N ASP A 16 15.97 -2.56 -19.80
CA ASP A 16 15.38 -3.88 -20.05
C ASP A 16 14.01 -3.79 -20.74
N ALA A 17 13.31 -2.66 -20.59
CA ALA A 17 12.10 -2.35 -21.35
C ALA A 17 12.37 -1.77 -22.75
N GLY A 18 13.62 -1.64 -23.15
CA GLY A 18 14.02 -1.19 -24.49
C GLY A 18 14.26 0.32 -24.62
N TRP A 19 14.29 1.06 -23.53
CA TRP A 19 14.62 2.49 -23.55
C TRP A 19 16.13 2.68 -23.77
N VAL A 20 16.49 3.36 -24.84
CA VAL A 20 17.89 3.71 -25.15
C VAL A 20 18.22 5.02 -24.45
N ASP A 21 19.40 5.08 -23.81
CA ASP A 21 19.87 6.25 -23.06
C ASP A 21 18.89 6.73 -21.96
N ALA A 22 18.27 5.77 -21.27
CA ALA A 22 17.36 6.07 -20.16
C ALA A 22 18.08 6.90 -19.07
N ALA A 23 17.38 7.91 -18.54
CA ALA A 23 17.84 8.65 -17.38
C ALA A 23 17.91 7.72 -16.14
N PRO A 24 18.70 8.09 -15.10
CA PRO A 24 18.72 7.35 -13.86
C PRO A 24 17.30 7.15 -13.33
N ARG A 25 17.01 5.95 -12.83
CA ARG A 25 15.70 5.60 -12.29
C ARG A 25 15.31 6.57 -11.18
N VAL A 26 14.10 7.12 -11.26
CA VAL A 26 13.57 8.04 -10.24
C VAL A 26 12.51 7.33 -9.39
N GLY A 27 12.28 7.89 -8.20
CA GLY A 27 11.30 7.32 -7.29
C GLY A 27 10.95 8.24 -6.12
N PHE A 28 10.29 7.64 -5.12
CA PHE A 28 9.96 8.31 -3.87
C PHE A 28 10.69 7.67 -2.70
N PHE A 29 11.14 8.52 -1.79
CA PHE A 29 11.44 8.17 -0.42
C PHE A 29 10.43 8.85 0.50
N THR A 30 9.68 8.07 1.29
CA THR A 30 8.70 8.59 2.24
C THR A 30 9.20 8.39 3.67
N ASP A 31 9.56 9.48 4.35
CA ASP A 31 9.96 9.50 5.76
C ASP A 31 8.71 9.65 6.65
N THR A 32 8.25 8.55 7.25
CA THR A 32 7.07 8.60 8.13
C THR A 32 7.33 9.30 9.45
N SER A 33 8.61 9.51 9.83
CA SER A 33 8.97 10.19 11.08
C SER A 33 8.64 11.67 11.10
N VAL A 34 8.45 12.28 9.93
CA VAL A 34 8.12 13.71 9.75
C VAL A 34 6.76 13.92 9.08
N CYS A 35 6.03 12.84 8.77
CA CYS A 35 4.68 12.93 8.24
C CYS A 35 3.72 13.45 9.32
N ILE A 36 2.98 14.52 9.02
CA ILE A 36 2.00 15.12 9.93
C ILE A 36 0.56 14.77 9.59
N GLY A 37 0.32 13.87 8.64
CA GLY A 37 -1.03 13.44 8.26
C GLY A 37 -1.91 14.52 7.63
N CYS A 38 -1.35 15.59 7.08
CA CYS A 38 -2.10 16.74 6.57
C CYS A 38 -2.93 16.46 5.30
N LYS A 39 -2.72 15.30 4.65
CA LYS A 39 -3.38 14.86 3.40
C LYS A 39 -3.17 15.78 2.17
N ALA A 40 -2.32 16.79 2.24
CA ALA A 40 -2.01 17.66 1.09
C ALA A 40 -1.54 16.85 -0.14
N CYS A 41 -0.82 15.75 0.09
CA CYS A 41 -0.36 14.85 -0.97
C CYS A 41 -1.51 14.08 -1.64
N GLU A 42 -2.57 13.70 -0.91
CA GLU A 42 -3.77 13.07 -1.47
C GLU A 42 -4.52 14.06 -2.38
N VAL A 43 -4.77 15.26 -1.86
CA VAL A 43 -5.47 16.33 -2.60
C VAL A 43 -4.69 16.68 -3.87
N ALA A 44 -3.39 16.96 -3.76
CA ALA A 44 -2.57 17.30 -4.92
C ALA A 44 -2.52 16.16 -5.96
N CYS A 45 -2.52 14.90 -5.54
CA CYS A 45 -2.57 13.76 -6.43
C CYS A 45 -3.92 13.70 -7.17
N LYS A 46 -5.03 13.88 -6.46
CA LYS A 46 -6.38 13.87 -7.05
C LYS A 46 -6.56 15.00 -8.05
N GLU A 47 -6.25 16.21 -7.65
CA GLU A 47 -6.42 17.40 -8.48
C GLU A 47 -5.56 17.34 -9.74
N TRP A 48 -4.28 17.01 -9.61
CA TRP A 48 -3.40 16.96 -10.76
C TRP A 48 -3.77 15.88 -11.77
N ASN A 49 -4.07 14.68 -11.28
CA ASN A 49 -4.33 13.53 -12.16
C ASN A 49 -5.81 13.37 -12.53
N GLY A 50 -6.68 14.30 -12.17
CA GLY A 50 -8.11 14.21 -12.43
C GLY A 50 -8.74 12.93 -11.85
N VAL A 51 -8.21 12.45 -10.70
CA VAL A 51 -8.70 11.21 -10.08
C VAL A 51 -10.09 11.43 -9.51
N PRO A 52 -11.10 10.64 -9.91
CA PRO A 52 -12.47 10.78 -9.44
C PRO A 52 -12.59 10.71 -7.92
N GLU A 53 -13.72 11.16 -7.40
CA GLU A 53 -14.04 11.01 -5.99
C GLU A 53 -14.04 9.53 -5.57
N SER A 54 -13.70 9.29 -4.30
CA SER A 54 -13.66 7.93 -3.73
C SER A 54 -15.01 7.48 -3.14
N GLY A 55 -16.06 8.32 -3.28
CA GLY A 55 -17.35 8.17 -2.62
C GLY A 55 -17.43 8.95 -1.31
N PHE A 56 -18.65 9.01 -0.75
CA PHE A 56 -18.95 9.67 0.51
C PHE A 56 -19.23 8.66 1.62
N ASP A 57 -18.51 7.55 1.62
CA ASP A 57 -18.69 6.52 2.63
C ASP A 57 -18.20 7.03 4.00
N LEU A 58 -19.12 7.13 4.94
CA LEU A 58 -18.78 7.46 6.31
C LEU A 58 -18.26 6.20 7.02
N LEU A 59 -16.95 6.03 7.02
CA LEU A 59 -16.30 4.88 7.66
C LEU A 59 -16.28 4.96 9.19
N GLY A 60 -16.77 6.05 9.77
CA GLY A 60 -16.73 6.29 11.22
C GLY A 60 -15.33 6.63 11.74
N MET A 61 -14.36 6.85 10.86
CA MET A 61 -13.00 7.23 11.20
C MET A 61 -12.83 8.75 11.02
N SER A 62 -12.27 9.41 12.03
CA SER A 62 -12.18 10.88 12.05
C SER A 62 -11.20 11.45 11.04
N TYR A 63 -10.13 10.70 10.71
CA TYR A 63 -9.00 11.21 9.93
C TYR A 63 -8.79 10.47 8.62
N ASP A 64 -9.32 9.27 8.50
CA ASP A 64 -9.13 8.44 7.32
C ASP A 64 -10.48 8.00 6.73
N ASN A 65 -11.01 8.81 5.81
CA ASN A 65 -12.25 8.50 5.10
C ASN A 65 -12.04 7.68 3.82
N THR A 66 -10.78 7.44 3.43
CA THR A 66 -10.43 6.70 2.21
C THR A 66 -10.17 5.23 2.51
N GLY A 67 -9.55 4.93 3.66
CA GLY A 67 -9.28 3.60 4.18
C GLY A 67 -8.16 2.83 3.46
N ALA A 68 -7.98 2.99 2.16
CA ALA A 68 -6.99 2.28 1.37
C ALA A 68 -6.69 2.98 0.04
N LEU A 69 -5.65 2.49 -0.65
CA LEU A 69 -5.42 2.80 -2.06
C LEU A 69 -6.46 2.08 -2.92
N THR A 70 -7.07 2.81 -3.87
CA THR A 70 -8.07 2.30 -4.80
C THR A 70 -7.87 2.90 -6.18
N ALA A 71 -8.70 2.49 -7.16
CA ALA A 71 -8.73 3.09 -8.49
C ALA A 71 -9.02 4.61 -8.46
N ASN A 72 -9.71 5.08 -7.41
CA ASN A 72 -10.07 6.48 -7.18
C ASN A 72 -9.29 7.13 -6.03
N SER A 73 -8.28 6.47 -5.47
CA SER A 73 -7.38 7.00 -4.45
C SER A 73 -5.97 6.45 -4.66
N TRP A 74 -5.15 7.16 -5.45
CA TRP A 74 -3.82 6.71 -5.83
C TRP A 74 -2.74 7.04 -4.79
N ARG A 75 -3.06 7.90 -3.86
CA ARG A 75 -2.28 8.21 -2.67
C ARG A 75 -3.20 8.23 -1.46
N HIS A 76 -2.75 7.61 -0.38
CA HIS A 76 -3.52 7.45 0.83
C HIS A 76 -2.66 7.72 2.04
N VAL A 77 -3.15 8.55 2.96
CA VAL A 77 -2.48 8.77 4.25
C VAL A 77 -3.17 7.93 5.30
N ALA A 78 -2.50 6.85 5.69
CA ALA A 78 -2.94 5.98 6.78
C ALA A 78 -2.67 6.66 8.13
N PHE A 79 -3.63 6.54 9.05
CA PHE A 79 -3.54 6.96 10.44
C PHE A 79 -3.61 5.72 11.32
N ILE A 80 -2.52 5.46 12.05
CA ILE A 80 -2.39 4.25 12.87
C ILE A 80 -2.26 4.69 14.31
N GLU A 81 -3.25 4.36 15.12
CA GLU A 81 -3.23 4.60 16.55
C GLU A 81 -2.68 3.35 17.26
N GLN A 82 -1.62 3.53 18.02
CA GLN A 82 -1.01 2.46 18.79
C GLN A 82 -1.12 2.76 20.29
N PRO A 83 -1.63 1.83 21.09
CA PRO A 83 -1.65 1.96 22.54
C PRO A 83 -0.24 1.74 23.10
N ARG A 84 0.62 2.76 23.01
CA ARG A 84 2.00 2.75 23.53
C ARG A 84 2.36 4.13 24.05
N PRO A 85 3.07 4.20 25.20
CA PRO A 85 3.57 5.47 25.71
C PRO A 85 4.49 6.15 24.70
N ALA A 86 4.29 7.45 24.47
CA ALA A 86 5.21 8.24 23.68
C ALA A 86 6.60 8.18 24.35
N GLY A 87 7.60 7.68 23.62
CA GLY A 87 8.98 7.58 24.12
C GLY A 87 9.34 6.31 24.88
N HIS A 88 8.46 5.32 24.94
CA HIS A 88 8.82 4.00 25.48
C HIS A 88 9.64 3.21 24.47
N ARG A 89 10.83 2.74 24.91
CA ARG A 89 11.59 1.72 24.18
C ARG A 89 10.77 0.44 24.19
N THR A 90 10.28 0.00 23.05
CA THR A 90 9.68 -1.33 22.94
C THR A 90 10.78 -2.38 23.00
N PRO A 91 10.67 -3.39 23.86
CA PRO A 91 11.41 -4.63 23.64
C PRO A 91 11.01 -5.23 22.29
N PRO A 92 11.89 -6.03 21.67
CA PRO A 92 11.53 -6.71 20.43
C PRO A 92 10.20 -7.43 20.62
N PHE A 93 9.30 -7.29 19.65
CA PHE A 93 7.98 -7.88 19.68
C PHE A 93 8.07 -9.41 19.76
N GLU A 94 7.95 -9.96 20.96
CA GLU A 94 7.54 -11.34 21.13
C GLU A 94 6.04 -11.38 20.87
N GLY A 95 5.65 -12.01 19.75
CA GLY A 95 4.29 -12.02 19.25
C GLY A 95 3.29 -12.46 20.33
N ASN A 96 2.41 -11.57 20.73
CA ASN A 96 1.25 -11.92 21.54
C ASN A 96 0.11 -12.35 20.60
N PRO A 97 -0.29 -13.62 20.56
CA PRO A 97 -1.29 -14.12 19.63
C PRO A 97 -2.75 -13.73 19.99
N THR A 98 -2.99 -12.83 20.95
CA THR A 98 -4.33 -12.54 21.47
C THR A 98 -4.75 -11.06 21.44
N GLY A 99 -4.08 -10.22 20.64
CA GLY A 99 -4.62 -8.89 20.35
C GLY A 99 -5.71 -8.98 19.26
N PRO A 100 -6.80 -8.17 19.30
CA PRO A 100 -7.72 -8.13 18.20
C PRO A 100 -6.97 -7.72 16.95
N SER A 101 -6.84 -8.62 16.01
CA SER A 101 -6.31 -8.34 14.69
C SER A 101 -7.28 -7.39 14.01
N VAL A 102 -6.94 -6.11 13.96
CA VAL A 102 -7.55 -5.20 13.00
C VAL A 102 -6.90 -5.55 11.66
N SER A 103 -7.30 -6.67 11.10
CA SER A 103 -7.09 -6.93 9.69
C SER A 103 -7.96 -5.93 8.94
N PRO A 104 -7.42 -5.15 8.02
CA PRO A 104 -8.26 -4.55 7.01
C PRO A 104 -8.81 -5.71 6.19
N SER A 105 -10.04 -6.11 6.51
CA SER A 105 -10.78 -7.08 5.73
C SER A 105 -11.12 -6.47 4.37
N VAL A 106 -10.23 -6.65 3.42
CA VAL A 106 -10.56 -6.61 2.00
C VAL A 106 -11.22 -7.96 1.68
N ALA A 107 -12.36 -8.21 2.28
CA ALA A 107 -13.18 -9.36 1.89
C ALA A 107 -14.61 -9.10 2.34
N ALA A 108 -15.47 -9.21 1.37
CA ALA A 108 -16.92 -9.32 1.46
C ALA A 108 -17.72 -8.01 1.31
N VAL A 109 -17.75 -7.46 0.11
CA VAL A 109 -19.02 -7.04 -0.44
C VAL A 109 -19.43 -8.08 -1.49
N ALA A 110 -19.92 -9.19 -1.02
CA ALA A 110 -20.70 -10.11 -1.85
C ALA A 110 -22.17 -9.89 -1.49
N ALA A 111 -22.91 -9.33 -2.45
CA ALA A 111 -24.32 -9.50 -2.73
C ALA A 111 -25.20 -10.08 -1.60
N GLY A 112 -26.07 -9.25 -1.08
CA GLY A 112 -27.28 -9.67 -0.36
C GLY A 112 -28.45 -8.85 -0.83
N THR A 113 -29.06 -9.22 -1.93
CA THR A 113 -30.45 -8.85 -2.24
C THR A 113 -31.37 -9.59 -1.28
N GLY A 114 -32.01 -8.86 -0.42
CA GLY A 114 -33.06 -9.38 0.46
C GLY A 114 -34.04 -8.29 0.80
N SER A 115 -35.08 -8.18 0.01
CA SER A 115 -36.32 -7.49 0.36
C SER A 115 -36.96 -8.20 1.55
N ASP A 116 -37.15 -7.49 2.65
CA ASP A 116 -38.23 -7.91 3.56
C ASP A 116 -38.89 -6.69 4.22
N SER A 117 -40.17 -6.59 3.95
CA SER A 117 -41.12 -5.69 4.53
C SER A 117 -41.51 -6.20 5.91
N GLY A 118 -41.14 -5.49 6.97
CA GLY A 118 -41.51 -5.81 8.36
C GLY A 118 -41.89 -4.59 9.15
N THR A 119 -43.15 -4.44 9.36
CA THR A 119 -43.99 -3.70 10.28
C THR A 119 -43.29 -3.14 11.53
N GLU A 120 -43.36 -1.85 11.73
CA GLU A 120 -43.02 -1.15 12.99
C GLU A 120 -43.99 -1.52 14.11
N PRO A 121 -43.51 -1.83 15.32
CA PRO A 121 -44.36 -1.83 16.53
C PRO A 121 -44.35 -0.45 17.18
N GLY A 122 -45.55 0.02 17.50
CA GLY A 122 -45.89 1.32 18.03
C GLY A 122 -45.16 1.71 19.31
N VAL A 123 -44.80 2.99 19.34
CA VAL A 123 -44.30 3.71 20.52
C VAL A 123 -45.49 4.17 21.38
N PRO A 124 -45.49 3.87 22.69
CA PRO A 124 -46.51 4.43 23.60
C PRO A 124 -46.23 5.90 23.89
N PRO A 125 -47.28 6.72 24.08
CA PRO A 125 -47.14 8.15 24.35
C PRO A 125 -46.87 8.42 25.82
N GLY A 126 -45.90 9.29 26.09
CA GLY A 126 -45.83 10.10 27.27
C GLY A 126 -44.74 9.82 28.28
N GLU A 127 -43.67 10.62 28.14
CA GLU A 127 -42.99 11.24 29.29
C GLU A 127 -42.09 12.40 28.78
N PRO A 128 -41.93 13.50 29.55
CA PRO A 128 -41.31 14.72 29.06
C PRO A 128 -39.78 14.59 29.00
N ARG A 129 -39.26 14.42 27.79
CA ARG A 129 -37.82 14.38 27.48
C ARG A 129 -37.07 15.71 27.69
N ALA A 130 -37.72 16.75 28.20
CA ALA A 130 -37.11 18.08 28.34
C ALA A 130 -36.25 18.24 29.61
N ALA A 131 -36.49 17.48 30.67
CA ALA A 131 -35.79 17.66 31.95
C ALA A 131 -34.42 16.89 32.00
N ALA A 132 -34.25 15.84 31.23
CA ALA A 132 -33.02 15.07 31.22
C ALA A 132 -31.87 15.71 30.38
N ARG A 133 -32.19 16.67 29.50
CA ARG A 133 -31.20 17.36 28.66
C ARG A 133 -30.42 18.49 29.33
N MET A 134 -30.86 18.98 30.50
CA MET A 134 -30.18 20.07 31.19
C MET A 134 -29.06 19.63 32.15
N ALA A 135 -28.87 18.33 32.38
CA ALA A 135 -27.80 17.81 33.23
C ALA A 135 -26.58 17.24 32.42
N ALA A 136 -26.68 17.10 31.12
CA ALA A 136 -25.58 16.74 30.28
C ALA A 136 -24.87 18.01 29.78
N GLY A 137 -23.62 18.22 30.15
CA GLY A 137 -22.79 19.29 29.60
C GLY A 137 -22.75 19.23 28.09
N PRO A 138 -22.16 20.23 27.41
CA PRO A 138 -22.16 20.32 25.95
C PRO A 138 -21.63 19.04 25.32
N GLU A 139 -22.49 18.38 24.60
CA GLU A 139 -22.17 17.17 23.85
C GLU A 139 -21.18 17.55 22.75
N PHE A 140 -20.00 16.95 22.76
CA PHE A 140 -19.01 17.15 21.70
C PHE A 140 -19.58 16.55 20.40
N LEU A 141 -19.77 17.41 19.40
CA LEU A 141 -20.29 17.02 18.09
C LEU A 141 -19.41 15.93 17.45
N GLY A 142 -19.85 14.70 17.49
CA GLY A 142 -19.24 13.61 16.75
C GLY A 142 -19.23 12.23 17.40
N MET A 143 -19.26 12.12 18.73
CA MET A 143 -19.37 10.79 19.38
C MET A 143 -20.21 10.84 20.64
N PRO A 144 -21.36 10.14 20.70
CA PRO A 144 -22.13 10.00 21.92
C PRO A 144 -21.27 9.34 23.01
N GLY A 145 -21.07 10.06 24.11
CA GLY A 145 -20.29 9.58 25.26
C GLY A 145 -18.78 9.88 25.25
N ALA A 146 -18.26 10.56 24.22
CA ALA A 146 -16.87 10.99 24.21
C ALA A 146 -16.69 12.26 25.04
N GLN A 147 -15.75 12.24 25.97
CA GLN A 147 -15.37 13.43 26.73
C GLN A 147 -14.49 14.35 25.86
N PRO A 148 -14.66 15.68 25.96
CA PRO A 148 -13.84 16.61 25.21
C PRO A 148 -12.36 16.47 25.60
N PRO A 149 -11.44 16.59 24.61
CA PRO A 149 -10.01 16.58 24.88
C PRO A 149 -9.62 17.66 25.90
N GLY A 150 -8.88 17.29 26.96
CA GLY A 150 -8.36 18.21 27.97
C GLY A 150 -9.16 18.32 29.25
N ARG A 151 -10.23 17.54 29.45
CA ARG A 151 -10.80 17.34 30.78
C ARG A 151 -10.23 16.08 31.42
N ASP A 152 -9.35 16.29 32.39
CA ASP A 152 -8.89 15.23 33.28
C ASP A 152 -10.06 14.62 34.00
N SER A 153 -10.47 13.44 33.58
CA SER A 153 -11.45 12.63 34.28
C SER A 153 -10.82 11.75 35.36
N GLY A 154 -9.55 11.98 35.72
CA GLY A 154 -8.83 11.17 36.68
C GLY A 154 -8.57 9.74 36.26
N VAL A 155 -8.90 9.41 35.03
CA VAL A 155 -8.54 8.16 34.35
C VAL A 155 -7.38 8.47 33.43
N ASP A 156 -6.36 7.66 33.49
CA ASP A 156 -5.07 7.76 32.82
C ASP A 156 -5.10 8.61 31.56
N SER A 157 -4.41 9.76 31.63
CA SER A 157 -4.25 10.64 30.49
C SER A 157 -3.80 9.82 29.28
N ARG A 158 -4.29 10.14 28.09
CA ARG A 158 -3.93 9.51 26.81
C ARG A 158 -2.43 9.59 26.47
N THR A 159 -1.55 9.45 27.45
CA THR A 159 -0.09 9.44 27.29
C THR A 159 0.44 8.10 26.84
N ASP A 160 -0.40 7.09 26.77
CA ASP A 160 -0.08 5.70 26.49
C ASP A 160 -0.35 5.25 25.06
N PHE A 161 -0.57 6.18 24.15
CA PHE A 161 -0.68 5.88 22.72
C PHE A 161 0.18 6.81 21.86
N ARG A 162 0.51 6.38 20.67
CA ARG A 162 1.15 7.20 19.63
C ARG A 162 0.42 7.09 18.31
N TRP A 163 0.47 8.16 17.54
CA TRP A 163 0.02 8.18 16.16
C TRP A 163 1.20 7.90 15.23
N LEU A 164 1.01 6.93 14.34
CA LEU A 164 1.87 6.74 13.19
C LEU A 164 1.09 7.14 11.94
N MET A 165 1.76 7.82 11.03
CA MET A 165 1.16 8.29 9.79
C MET A 165 2.04 7.88 8.63
N MET A 166 1.43 7.37 7.55
CA MET A 166 2.15 6.96 6.37
C MET A 166 1.40 7.41 5.12
N SER A 167 2.08 8.18 4.27
CA SER A 167 1.56 8.50 2.94
C SER A 167 1.88 7.35 1.99
N ASP A 168 0.94 6.41 1.85
CA ASP A 168 1.08 5.24 0.99
C ASP A 168 0.81 5.54 -0.47
N VAL A 169 1.45 4.73 -1.36
CA VAL A 169 1.38 4.88 -2.82
C VAL A 169 1.78 3.57 -3.49
N CYS A 170 1.54 3.44 -4.80
CA CYS A 170 2.08 2.35 -5.60
C CYS A 170 3.62 2.31 -5.49
N LYS A 171 4.16 1.12 -5.26
CA LYS A 171 5.60 0.93 -5.02
C LYS A 171 6.45 1.01 -6.29
N HIS A 172 5.86 0.92 -7.48
CA HIS A 172 6.60 0.88 -8.75
C HIS A 172 7.76 -0.11 -8.72
N CYS A 173 7.46 -1.35 -8.31
CA CYS A 173 8.42 -2.42 -8.04
C CYS A 173 9.40 -2.64 -9.19
N THR A 174 10.63 -3.07 -8.87
CA THR A 174 11.61 -3.46 -9.87
C THR A 174 11.13 -4.69 -10.63
N HIS A 175 10.71 -5.74 -9.93
CA HIS A 175 9.96 -6.85 -10.53
C HIS A 175 8.48 -6.57 -10.37
N ALA A 176 7.82 -6.11 -11.44
CA ALA A 176 6.43 -5.68 -11.39
C ALA A 176 5.49 -6.80 -11.85
N ALA A 177 4.99 -7.60 -10.91
CA ALA A 177 4.03 -8.67 -11.23
C ALA A 177 2.82 -8.17 -12.02
N CYS A 178 2.34 -6.96 -11.73
CA CYS A 178 1.23 -6.36 -12.46
C CYS A 178 1.51 -6.16 -13.95
N LEU A 179 2.77 -5.86 -14.30
CA LEU A 179 3.22 -5.73 -15.69
C LEU A 179 3.32 -7.10 -16.35
N ASP A 180 3.93 -8.07 -15.65
CA ASP A 180 4.20 -9.41 -16.18
C ASP A 180 2.92 -10.18 -16.54
N VAL A 181 1.83 -9.95 -15.81
CA VAL A 181 0.55 -10.66 -16.02
C VAL A 181 -0.41 -9.93 -16.95
N CYS A 182 -0.06 -8.75 -17.46
CA CYS A 182 -0.97 -7.97 -18.30
C CYS A 182 -1.05 -8.55 -19.72
N PRO A 183 -2.19 -9.14 -20.14
CA PRO A 183 -2.27 -9.82 -21.44
C PRO A 183 -2.33 -8.85 -22.62
N THR A 184 -2.71 -7.59 -22.38
CA THR A 184 -2.83 -6.58 -23.42
C THR A 184 -1.60 -5.69 -23.54
N GLY A 185 -0.63 -5.79 -22.59
CA GLY A 185 0.49 -4.86 -22.50
C GLY A 185 0.11 -3.44 -22.09
N SER A 186 -1.09 -3.27 -21.52
CA SER A 186 -1.55 -1.97 -21.01
C SER A 186 -0.67 -1.42 -19.88
N LEU A 187 -0.04 -2.29 -19.08
CA LEU A 187 0.99 -1.87 -18.13
C LEU A 187 2.35 -1.89 -18.83
N PHE A 188 3.09 -0.81 -18.72
CA PHE A 188 4.40 -0.68 -19.33
C PHE A 188 5.39 0.06 -18.42
N ARG A 189 6.68 -0.12 -18.70
CA ARG A 189 7.77 0.62 -18.07
C ARG A 189 8.07 1.88 -18.84
N THR A 190 8.18 2.98 -18.11
CA THR A 190 8.61 4.26 -18.67
C THR A 190 10.12 4.37 -18.70
N GLU A 191 10.65 5.35 -19.41
CA GLU A 191 12.06 5.74 -19.44
C GLU A 191 12.62 6.10 -18.05
N PHE A 192 11.75 6.44 -17.12
CA PHE A 192 12.08 6.76 -15.71
C PHE A 192 12.13 5.51 -14.83
N GLY A 193 11.94 4.31 -15.38
CA GLY A 193 11.87 3.04 -14.65
C GLY A 193 10.58 2.84 -13.85
N THR A 194 9.55 3.66 -14.07
CA THR A 194 8.25 3.56 -13.39
C THR A 194 7.28 2.66 -14.17
N VAL A 195 6.23 2.19 -13.52
CA VAL A 195 5.19 1.38 -14.18
C VAL A 195 3.92 2.20 -14.29
N VAL A 196 3.38 2.32 -15.49
CA VAL A 196 2.19 3.11 -15.81
C VAL A 196 1.15 2.22 -16.46
N VAL A 197 -0.12 2.54 -16.29
CA VAL A 197 -1.24 1.93 -17.02
C VAL A 197 -1.59 2.83 -18.20
N GLN A 198 -1.59 2.25 -19.39
CA GLN A 198 -2.15 2.89 -20.58
C GLN A 198 -3.63 2.50 -20.67
N GLU A 199 -4.50 3.45 -20.39
CA GLU A 199 -5.92 3.19 -20.14
C GLU A 199 -6.69 2.75 -21.39
N ASP A 200 -6.34 3.26 -22.55
CA ASP A 200 -6.99 2.96 -23.82
C ASP A 200 -6.75 1.52 -24.30
N ILE A 201 -5.69 0.86 -23.82
CA ILE A 201 -5.38 -0.54 -24.12
C ILE A 201 -5.92 -1.49 -23.03
N CYS A 202 -6.27 -0.96 -21.85
CA CYS A 202 -6.73 -1.79 -20.75
C CYS A 202 -8.11 -2.38 -21.02
N ASN A 203 -8.21 -3.72 -21.01
CA ASN A 203 -9.46 -4.44 -21.20
C ASN A 203 -10.19 -4.83 -19.90
N GLY A 204 -9.67 -4.39 -18.72
CA GLY A 204 -10.32 -4.64 -17.44
C GLY A 204 -10.27 -6.09 -16.94
N CYS A 205 -9.33 -6.92 -17.40
CA CYS A 205 -9.27 -8.34 -17.00
C CYS A 205 -8.96 -8.60 -15.52
N GLY A 206 -8.44 -7.61 -14.79
CA GLY A 206 -8.18 -7.70 -13.35
C GLY A 206 -6.96 -8.52 -12.91
N TYR A 207 -6.19 -9.14 -13.83
CA TYR A 207 -5.04 -9.96 -13.44
C TYR A 207 -3.97 -9.18 -12.68
N CYS A 208 -3.74 -7.92 -13.03
CA CYS A 208 -2.80 -7.04 -12.35
C CYS A 208 -3.19 -6.74 -10.90
N ILE A 209 -4.48 -6.79 -10.57
CA ILE A 209 -5.01 -6.56 -9.22
C ILE A 209 -4.60 -7.74 -8.32
N SER A 210 -4.91 -8.94 -8.74
CA SER A 210 -4.60 -10.16 -7.99
C SER A 210 -3.09 -10.46 -7.92
N ALA A 211 -2.32 -9.99 -8.89
CA ALA A 211 -0.87 -10.21 -8.93
C ALA A 211 -0.09 -9.21 -8.06
N CYS A 212 -0.68 -8.07 -7.69
CA CYS A 212 0.01 -7.05 -6.91
C CYS A 212 0.22 -7.50 -5.46
N PRO A 213 1.48 -7.66 -4.99
CA PRO A 213 1.72 -8.09 -3.61
C PRO A 213 1.33 -7.05 -2.56
N TYR A 214 1.14 -5.80 -2.97
CA TYR A 214 0.76 -4.68 -2.11
C TYR A 214 -0.73 -4.32 -2.18
N GLY A 215 -1.50 -4.91 -3.11
CA GLY A 215 -2.92 -4.59 -3.29
C GLY A 215 -3.22 -3.15 -3.68
N VAL A 216 -2.29 -2.45 -4.35
CA VAL A 216 -2.39 -1.00 -4.61
C VAL A 216 -2.92 -0.64 -6.01
N ILE A 217 -3.22 -1.63 -6.84
CA ILE A 217 -3.88 -1.45 -8.12
C ILE A 217 -5.31 -1.96 -8.01
N ASP A 218 -6.25 -1.20 -8.54
CA ASP A 218 -7.66 -1.52 -8.42
C ASP A 218 -8.41 -1.21 -9.72
N GLN A 219 -9.61 -1.75 -9.85
CA GLN A 219 -10.48 -1.58 -11.00
C GLN A 219 -11.53 -0.51 -10.73
N ARG A 220 -11.60 0.49 -11.60
CA ARG A 220 -12.64 1.50 -11.50
C ARG A 220 -13.99 0.91 -11.94
N LYS A 221 -15.03 1.17 -11.15
CA LYS A 221 -16.36 0.60 -11.38
C LYS A 221 -17.04 1.19 -12.63
N ASP A 222 -16.74 2.43 -12.96
CA ASP A 222 -17.41 3.18 -14.04
C ASP A 222 -16.96 2.71 -15.43
N ASP A 223 -15.64 2.53 -15.59
CA ASP A 223 -15.03 2.19 -16.88
C ASP A 223 -14.46 0.75 -16.94
N GLY A 224 -14.43 0.05 -15.81
CA GLY A 224 -13.93 -1.31 -15.72
C GLY A 224 -12.42 -1.46 -15.92
N ARG A 225 -11.65 -0.37 -15.98
CA ARG A 225 -10.22 -0.38 -16.23
C ARG A 225 -9.42 -0.39 -14.93
N ALA A 226 -8.19 -0.89 -15.01
CA ALA A 226 -7.27 -0.87 -13.88
C ALA A 226 -6.59 0.49 -13.74
N TRP A 227 -6.53 1.00 -12.52
CA TRP A 227 -5.95 2.30 -12.22
C TRP A 227 -5.03 2.21 -11.00
N LYS A 228 -3.98 3.03 -11.01
CA LYS A 228 -3.02 3.18 -9.92
C LYS A 228 -2.20 4.44 -10.11
N CYS A 229 -1.37 4.79 -9.13
CA CYS A 229 -0.40 5.88 -9.25
C CYS A 229 0.48 5.70 -10.49
N THR A 230 0.64 6.77 -11.29
CA THR A 230 1.49 6.85 -12.49
C THR A 230 2.86 7.47 -12.19
N LEU A 231 3.12 7.83 -10.93
CA LEU A 231 4.25 8.68 -10.50
C LEU A 231 4.24 10.05 -11.20
N CYS A 232 3.03 10.53 -11.57
CA CYS A 232 2.83 11.75 -12.37
C CYS A 232 3.69 11.76 -13.64
N TYR A 233 3.56 10.73 -14.48
CA TYR A 233 4.39 10.51 -15.68
C TYR A 233 4.44 11.73 -16.60
N ASP A 234 3.33 12.40 -16.77
CA ASP A 234 3.20 13.67 -17.52
C ASP A 234 4.11 14.78 -16.94
N ARG A 235 4.14 14.90 -15.60
CA ARG A 235 5.04 15.86 -14.93
C ARG A 235 6.49 15.48 -15.11
N LEU A 236 6.82 14.20 -15.00
CA LEU A 236 8.19 13.70 -15.20
C LEU A 236 8.68 14.02 -16.62
N GLY A 237 7.85 13.79 -17.63
CA GLY A 237 8.14 14.15 -19.01
C GLY A 237 8.35 15.66 -19.23
N ALA A 238 7.77 16.49 -18.37
CA ALA A 238 7.96 17.94 -18.37
C ALA A 238 9.07 18.41 -17.41
N GLY A 239 9.83 17.49 -16.80
CA GLY A 239 10.91 17.82 -15.86
C GLY A 239 10.41 18.37 -14.52
N MET A 240 9.15 18.13 -14.16
CA MET A 240 8.54 18.63 -12.94
C MET A 240 8.51 17.56 -11.85
N THR A 241 8.59 17.98 -10.60
CA THR A 241 8.39 17.13 -9.43
C THR A 241 6.95 16.61 -9.37
N PRO A 242 6.70 15.32 -9.03
CA PRO A 242 5.35 14.80 -8.82
C PRO A 242 4.52 15.64 -7.84
N ALA A 243 3.22 15.80 -8.14
CA ALA A 243 2.34 16.72 -7.42
C ALA A 243 2.31 16.48 -5.90
N CYS A 244 2.29 15.21 -5.50
CA CYS A 244 2.25 14.83 -4.08
C CYS A 244 3.55 15.17 -3.32
N ALA A 245 4.71 15.04 -3.94
CA ALA A 245 5.99 15.43 -3.33
C ALA A 245 6.10 16.94 -3.25
N GLN A 246 5.71 17.67 -4.30
CA GLN A 246 5.72 19.14 -4.33
C GLN A 246 4.79 19.74 -3.27
N ALA A 247 3.65 19.09 -2.99
CA ALA A 247 2.67 19.59 -2.02
C ALA A 247 2.99 19.22 -0.56
N CYS A 248 4.02 18.40 -0.30
CA CYS A 248 4.32 17.93 1.05
C CYS A 248 5.01 19.02 1.88
N PRO A 249 4.35 19.60 2.91
CA PRO A 249 4.90 20.75 3.63
C PRO A 249 6.07 20.38 4.56
N THR A 250 6.20 19.11 4.94
CA THR A 250 7.25 18.61 5.82
C THR A 250 8.37 17.89 5.05
N GLU A 251 8.27 17.85 3.71
CA GLU A 251 9.18 17.08 2.87
C GLU A 251 9.27 15.60 3.30
N SER A 252 8.19 15.06 3.90
CA SER A 252 8.08 13.63 4.18
C SER A 252 8.19 12.79 2.91
N ILE A 253 7.72 13.32 1.79
CA ILE A 253 7.79 12.69 0.47
C ILE A 253 8.88 13.39 -0.33
N LEU A 254 10.01 12.70 -0.49
CA LEU A 254 11.11 13.16 -1.33
C LEU A 254 11.05 12.44 -2.68
N PHE A 255 11.37 13.17 -3.74
CA PHE A 255 11.44 12.68 -5.11
C PHE A 255 12.82 12.98 -5.70
N GLY A 256 13.38 12.03 -6.46
CA GLY A 256 14.66 12.18 -7.14
C GLY A 256 15.22 10.86 -7.66
N PRO A 257 16.50 10.85 -8.09
CA PRO A 257 17.22 9.64 -8.43
C PRO A 257 17.19 8.64 -7.27
N LEU A 258 16.87 7.39 -7.57
CA LEU A 258 16.58 6.40 -6.54
C LEU A 258 17.80 6.09 -5.67
N ASP A 259 19.00 6.09 -6.24
CA ASP A 259 20.23 5.82 -5.49
C ASP A 259 20.56 6.92 -4.50
N GLU A 260 20.38 8.21 -4.89
CA GLU A 260 20.54 9.34 -3.99
C GLU A 260 19.52 9.29 -2.83
N LEU A 261 18.28 8.91 -3.15
CA LEU A 261 17.23 8.75 -2.13
C LEU A 261 17.56 7.63 -1.15
N ARG A 262 18.14 6.52 -1.62
CA ARG A 262 18.56 5.39 -0.76
C ARG A 262 19.69 5.80 0.20
N GLU A 263 20.69 6.53 -0.31
CA GLU A 263 21.77 7.06 0.54
C GLU A 263 21.22 8.02 1.60
N ARG A 264 20.36 8.95 1.20
CA ARG A 264 19.72 9.89 2.12
C ARG A 264 18.87 9.18 3.18
N ALA A 265 18.14 8.13 2.78
CA ALA A 265 17.33 7.34 3.69
C ALA A 265 18.18 6.56 4.71
N ALA A 266 19.30 5.98 4.28
CA ALA A 266 20.23 5.30 5.17
C ALA A 266 20.82 6.26 6.22
N GLN A 267 21.24 7.46 5.80
CA GLN A 267 21.72 8.50 6.70
C GLN A 267 20.62 8.93 7.69
N ARG A 268 19.38 9.03 7.23
CA ARG A 268 18.25 9.40 8.08
C ARG A 268 17.97 8.35 9.15
N VAL A 269 18.00 7.06 8.81
CA VAL A 269 17.85 5.97 9.79
C VAL A 269 18.96 6.02 10.83
N ALA A 270 20.22 6.18 10.42
CA ALA A 270 21.34 6.29 11.33
C ALA A 270 21.16 7.45 12.32
N ALA A 271 20.75 8.63 11.82
CA ALA A 271 20.48 9.79 12.66
C ALA A 271 19.31 9.59 13.64
N LEU A 272 18.31 8.80 13.27
CA LEU A 272 17.21 8.45 14.18
C LEU A 272 17.66 7.45 15.27
N HIS A 273 18.48 6.46 14.92
CA HIS A 273 19.06 5.54 15.88
C HIS A 273 19.93 6.28 16.93
N GLU A 274 20.76 7.23 16.49
CA GLU A 274 21.55 8.09 17.39
C GLU A 274 20.66 8.92 18.34
N ARG A 275 19.49 9.32 17.90
CA ARG A 275 18.50 10.03 18.72
C ARG A 275 17.65 9.13 19.62
N GLY A 276 17.94 7.83 19.64
CA GLY A 276 17.24 6.87 20.49
C GLY A 276 15.91 6.35 19.93
N VAL A 277 15.75 6.33 18.60
CA VAL A 277 14.63 5.72 17.90
C VAL A 277 15.11 4.46 17.18
N PRO A 278 15.35 3.35 17.89
CA PRO A 278 15.92 2.12 17.33
C PRO A 278 14.95 1.38 16.40
N GLU A 279 13.67 1.69 16.48
CA GLU A 279 12.62 1.09 15.64
C GLU A 279 12.67 1.58 14.19
N ALA A 280 13.34 2.71 13.92
CA ALA A 280 13.45 3.27 12.58
C ALA A 280 14.12 2.28 11.63
N ARG A 281 13.45 1.98 10.53
CA ARG A 281 13.90 1.01 9.53
C ARG A 281 13.48 1.41 8.13
N LEU A 282 14.19 0.92 7.13
CA LEU A 282 13.78 1.07 5.73
C LEU A 282 12.92 -0.13 5.31
N TYR A 283 12.00 0.14 4.40
CA TYR A 283 11.13 -0.85 3.78
C TYR A 283 11.04 -0.61 2.28
N GLY A 284 11.25 -1.67 1.48
CA GLY A 284 11.21 -1.61 0.02
C GLY A 284 12.47 -1.05 -0.64
N ASN A 285 13.54 -0.77 0.11
CA ASN A 285 14.81 -0.28 -0.43
C ASN A 285 15.79 -1.40 -0.84
N ASP A 286 15.55 -2.65 -0.42
CA ASP A 286 16.45 -3.78 -0.64
C ASP A 286 16.26 -4.35 -2.05
N PRO A 287 17.27 -4.29 -2.93
CA PRO A 287 17.17 -4.86 -4.27
C PRO A 287 17.12 -6.40 -4.28
N THR A 288 17.37 -7.04 -3.15
CA THR A 288 17.36 -8.51 -3.02
C THR A 288 16.06 -9.07 -2.45
N ASP A 289 15.12 -8.22 -2.09
CA ASP A 289 13.78 -8.62 -1.61
C ASP A 289 12.95 -9.34 -2.69
N GLY A 290 11.75 -9.79 -2.33
CA GLY A 290 10.88 -10.56 -3.23
C GLY A 290 10.34 -9.78 -4.42
N VAL A 291 10.51 -8.46 -4.46
CA VAL A 291 10.08 -7.56 -5.55
C VAL A 291 11.24 -6.84 -6.24
N GLY A 292 12.50 -7.09 -5.81
CA GLY A 292 13.71 -6.48 -6.36
C GLY A 292 13.92 -5.03 -5.95
N GLY A 293 13.36 -4.63 -4.84
CA GLY A 293 13.31 -3.26 -4.35
C GLY A 293 12.25 -2.41 -5.05
N ASP A 294 11.80 -1.40 -4.38
CA ASP A 294 10.73 -0.52 -4.78
C ASP A 294 11.24 0.81 -5.36
N GLY A 295 10.49 1.37 -6.31
CA GLY A 295 10.65 2.74 -6.77
C GLY A 295 10.01 3.75 -5.83
N ALA A 296 9.17 3.31 -4.89
CA ALA A 296 8.65 4.10 -3.79
C ALA A 296 8.84 3.31 -2.49
N PHE A 297 9.79 3.71 -1.69
CA PHE A 297 10.19 3.05 -0.46
C PHE A 297 10.04 3.96 0.76
N PHE A 298 10.09 3.38 1.96
CA PHE A 298 9.66 4.04 3.19
C PHE A 298 10.71 3.95 4.29
N LEU A 299 10.77 4.97 5.14
CA LEU A 299 11.30 4.89 6.48
C LEU A 299 10.11 4.71 7.43
N LEU A 300 10.08 3.61 8.16
CA LEU A 300 9.04 3.25 9.10
C LEU A 300 9.56 3.36 10.53
N LEU A 301 8.67 3.65 11.48
CA LEU A 301 8.96 3.73 12.91
C LEU A 301 8.47 2.49 13.69
N ASP A 302 8.02 1.47 12.97
CA ASP A 302 7.59 0.18 13.50
C ASP A 302 7.70 -0.91 12.43
N SER A 303 7.24 -2.13 12.72
CA SER A 303 7.20 -3.21 11.75
C SER A 303 6.25 -2.88 10.59
N PRO A 304 6.51 -3.39 9.38
CA PRO A 304 5.69 -3.13 8.19
C PRO A 304 4.22 -3.47 8.37
N GLU A 305 3.92 -4.53 9.11
CA GLU A 305 2.56 -5.03 9.37
C GLU A 305 1.71 -4.02 10.13
N VAL A 306 2.34 -3.21 10.99
CA VAL A 306 1.66 -2.13 11.71
C VAL A 306 1.12 -1.07 10.75
N TYR A 307 1.79 -0.89 9.63
CA TYR A 307 1.39 0.02 8.55
C TYR A 307 0.51 -0.65 7.49
N GLY A 308 0.13 -1.92 7.69
CA GLY A 308 -0.63 -2.69 6.71
C GLY A 308 0.18 -3.12 5.48
N LEU A 309 1.52 -3.05 5.58
CA LEU A 309 2.42 -3.49 4.52
C LEU A 309 2.79 -4.96 4.70
N PRO A 310 2.90 -5.75 3.62
CA PRO A 310 3.37 -7.13 3.71
C PRO A 310 4.83 -7.14 4.19
N PRO A 311 5.20 -7.99 5.18
CA PRO A 311 6.57 -8.03 5.68
C PRO A 311 7.58 -8.56 4.66
N ASP A 312 7.14 -9.46 3.79
CA ASP A 312 7.96 -10.09 2.76
C ASP A 312 7.16 -10.14 1.44
N PRO A 313 7.10 -9.03 0.69
CA PRO A 313 6.39 -8.98 -0.56
C PRO A 313 7.10 -9.82 -1.62
N VAL A 314 6.37 -10.74 -2.26
CA VAL A 314 6.92 -11.62 -3.29
C VAL A 314 6.13 -11.46 -4.59
N VAL A 315 6.87 -11.31 -5.69
CA VAL A 315 6.30 -11.31 -7.04
C VAL A 315 5.87 -12.72 -7.41
N THR A 316 4.59 -12.89 -7.73
CA THR A 316 4.03 -14.22 -8.08
C THR A 316 4.67 -14.84 -9.32
N THR A 317 5.22 -14.02 -10.20
CA THR A 317 5.89 -14.42 -11.45
C THR A 317 7.39 -14.72 -11.30
N ARG A 318 7.97 -14.40 -10.13
CA ARG A 318 9.41 -14.52 -9.85
C ARG A 318 9.99 -15.91 -10.14
N ASP A 319 9.27 -16.95 -9.75
CA ASP A 319 9.75 -18.33 -9.86
C ASP A 319 9.31 -19.05 -11.15
N LEU A 320 8.55 -18.38 -12.03
CA LEU A 320 8.08 -18.98 -13.28
C LEU A 320 9.18 -19.68 -14.08
N PRO A 321 10.38 -19.12 -14.29
CA PRO A 321 11.45 -19.80 -15.02
C PRO A 321 11.93 -21.08 -14.33
N LYS A 322 12.02 -21.09 -12.99
CA LYS A 322 12.36 -22.28 -12.20
C LYS A 322 11.26 -23.34 -12.28
N MET A 323 10.01 -22.89 -12.23
CA MET A 323 8.84 -23.78 -12.36
C MET A 323 8.80 -24.44 -13.75
N TRP A 324 9.01 -23.70 -14.82
CA TRP A 324 9.07 -24.22 -16.18
C TRP A 324 10.20 -25.22 -16.38
N LYS A 325 11.40 -24.96 -15.83
CA LYS A 325 12.52 -25.95 -15.87
C LYS A 325 12.16 -27.23 -15.13
N ARG A 326 11.55 -27.14 -13.96
CA ARG A 326 11.10 -28.32 -13.19
C ARG A 326 10.00 -29.08 -13.91
N ALA A 327 9.02 -28.39 -14.48
CA ALA A 327 7.97 -29.01 -15.29
C ALA A 327 8.53 -29.72 -16.52
N GLY A 328 9.49 -29.11 -17.20
CA GLY A 328 10.18 -29.72 -18.34
C GLY A 328 10.95 -30.99 -17.95
N LEU A 329 11.68 -30.97 -16.84
CA LEU A 329 12.35 -32.16 -16.30
C LEU A 329 11.38 -33.26 -15.92
N ALA A 330 10.26 -32.90 -15.27
CA ALA A 330 9.21 -33.88 -14.93
C ALA A 330 8.58 -34.49 -16.18
N ALA A 331 8.29 -33.68 -17.20
CA ALA A 331 7.76 -34.15 -18.48
C ALA A 331 8.74 -35.12 -19.18
N LEU A 332 10.03 -34.80 -19.19
CA LEU A 332 11.05 -35.69 -19.72
C LEU A 332 11.12 -37.01 -18.96
N ALA A 333 11.11 -36.98 -17.65
CA ALA A 333 11.12 -38.19 -16.81
C ALA A 333 9.87 -39.05 -17.06
N MET A 334 8.68 -38.46 -17.15
CA MET A 334 7.44 -39.18 -17.48
C MET A 334 7.49 -39.78 -18.88
N THR A 335 8.00 -39.05 -19.87
CA THR A 335 8.15 -39.55 -21.22
C THR A 335 9.15 -40.74 -21.28
N ALA A 336 10.30 -40.62 -20.59
CA ALA A 336 11.26 -41.71 -20.49
C ALA A 336 10.66 -42.94 -19.80
N ALA A 337 9.93 -42.78 -18.74
CA ALA A 337 9.22 -43.88 -18.05
C ALA A 337 8.17 -44.56 -18.94
N ALA A 338 7.39 -43.77 -19.69
CA ALA A 338 6.42 -44.27 -20.63
C ALA A 338 7.08 -45.10 -21.77
N VAL A 339 8.17 -44.57 -22.35
CA VAL A 339 8.94 -45.28 -23.38
C VAL A 339 9.54 -46.56 -22.82
N ALA A 340 10.11 -46.55 -21.61
CA ALA A 340 10.65 -47.74 -20.98
C ALA A 340 9.58 -48.81 -20.73
N ALA A 341 8.39 -48.40 -20.27
CA ALA A 341 7.27 -49.31 -20.07
C ALA A 341 6.76 -49.93 -21.39
N PHE A 342 6.72 -49.11 -22.45
CA PHE A 342 6.30 -49.59 -23.78
C PHE A 342 7.31 -50.58 -24.40
N VAL A 343 8.62 -50.28 -24.29
CA VAL A 343 9.68 -51.16 -24.81
C VAL A 343 9.85 -52.41 -23.95
N GLY A 344 9.75 -52.27 -22.61
CA GLY A 344 9.86 -53.39 -21.68
C GLY A 344 8.63 -54.31 -21.63
N GLY A 345 7.46 -53.82 -22.02
CA GLY A 345 6.22 -54.61 -22.07
C GLY A 345 6.02 -55.40 -23.38
N SER A 346 6.88 -55.21 -24.36
CA SER A 346 6.90 -55.93 -25.67
C SER A 346 7.82 -57.12 -25.71
N SER A 347 8.44 -57.50 -24.60
CA SER A 347 9.21 -58.71 -24.39
C SER A 347 8.47 -59.67 -23.45
#